data_a02dd55a18fa4da8013721d70a5e38d1
#
_entry.id   a02dd55a18fa4da8013721d70a5e38d1
#
_cell.length_a   1.000
_cell.length_b   1.000
_cell.length_c   1.000
_cell.angle_alpha   90.00
_cell.angle_beta   90.00
_cell.angle_gamma   90.00
#
_symmetry.space_group_name_H-M   'P 1'
#
loop_
_entity.id
_entity.type
_entity.pdbx_description
1 polymer ?
#
loop_
_entity_poly.entity_id
_entity_poly.type
_entity_poly.pdbx_seq_one_letter_code
_entity_poly.pdbx_strand_id
1 'polypeptide(L)'
;GGRNDYAALRKKTDAISCFAVSYDENDTFYVPEEVRAMVEEYKRKKLDTYLSFTNDIIGKRRSEKDRGLLWRLLGDDAAMDRTVEEIVALAASFGVHGVELDYENFAKDEKLLQRYLVFTYRLSMACVQNNLKLRIVLEPSVPFDAGFAKGPEYVVMLYNLHGKHSGPGAKADRAFIEKTLAKMEALPEKRAVALATGGCLWQDYGLFGLKTGERSFITEREAVALANQHHAVPERDEESAALHFTFEADGHETEVWYADSETLNAWITLAANHGIASVSIWRLGGNTDIAQLRSQ
;
A
#
# COMPACT_ATOMS: atom_id res chain seq x y z
N GLY A 1 -1.50 5.00 17.74
CA GLY A 1 -0.97 4.72 16.42
C GLY A 1 -1.45 5.73 15.40
N GLY A 2 -2.16 5.29 14.37
CA GLY A 2 -2.50 6.10 13.19
C GLY A 2 -3.18 7.44 13.46
N ARG A 3 -3.99 7.56 14.53
CA ARG A 3 -4.60 8.85 14.90
C ARG A 3 -3.59 9.91 15.32
N ASN A 4 -2.51 9.53 15.97
CA ASN A 4 -1.44 10.46 16.36
C ASN A 4 -0.67 10.94 15.14
N ASP A 5 -0.33 10.02 14.24
CA ASP A 5 0.37 10.32 13.00
C ASP A 5 -0.49 11.23 12.10
N TYR A 6 -1.80 10.94 11.99
CA TYR A 6 -2.73 11.84 11.31
C TYR A 6 -2.77 13.24 11.96
N ALA A 7 -2.80 13.32 13.29
CA ALA A 7 -2.81 14.62 13.97
C ALA A 7 -1.57 15.45 13.63
N ALA A 8 -0.41 14.80 13.49
CA ALA A 8 0.83 15.42 13.06
C ALA A 8 0.81 15.90 11.59
N LEU A 9 0.11 15.16 10.72
CA LEU A 9 0.02 15.44 9.28
C LEU A 9 -1.20 16.24 8.85
N ARG A 10 -2.14 16.57 9.77
CA ARG A 10 -3.49 17.05 9.41
C ARG A 10 -3.53 18.27 8.48
N LYS A 11 -2.48 19.11 8.48
CA LYS A 11 -2.38 20.30 7.60
C LYS A 11 -1.83 19.95 6.21
N LYS A 12 -1.37 18.73 6.03
CA LYS A 12 -0.73 18.21 4.81
C LYS A 12 -1.49 17.04 4.21
N THR A 13 -2.68 16.72 4.77
CA THR A 13 -3.50 15.57 4.38
C THR A 13 -4.81 16.08 3.79
N ASP A 14 -5.06 15.76 2.53
CA ASP A 14 -6.29 16.10 1.81
C ASP A 14 -7.28 14.93 1.82
N ALA A 15 -6.77 13.72 1.86
CA ALA A 15 -7.55 12.49 1.79
C ALA A 15 -7.05 11.42 2.77
N ILE A 16 -7.95 10.51 3.14
CA ILE A 16 -7.60 9.33 3.91
C ILE A 16 -8.28 8.10 3.34
N SER A 17 -7.52 7.04 3.21
CA SER A 17 -8.02 5.73 2.82
C SER A 17 -8.19 4.87 4.06
N CYS A 18 -9.41 4.42 4.30
CA CYS A 18 -9.72 3.48 5.36
C CYS A 18 -9.49 2.07 4.82
N PHE A 19 -8.33 1.49 5.12
CA PHE A 19 -7.95 0.14 4.69
C PHE A 19 -8.74 -0.88 5.52
N ALA A 20 -9.82 -1.41 4.94
CA ALA A 20 -10.85 -1.99 5.76
C ALA A 20 -11.64 -3.16 5.18
N VAL A 21 -11.84 -3.25 3.87
CA VAL A 21 -12.72 -4.26 3.30
C VAL A 21 -11.89 -5.42 2.74
N SER A 22 -12.11 -6.59 3.30
CA SER A 22 -11.60 -7.87 2.82
C SER A 22 -12.77 -8.80 2.52
N TYR A 23 -12.52 -10.06 2.26
CA TYR A 23 -13.55 -11.08 2.04
C TYR A 23 -13.52 -12.15 3.11
N ASP A 24 -14.64 -12.79 3.35
CA ASP A 24 -14.72 -14.01 4.13
C ASP A 24 -14.56 -15.26 3.24
N GLU A 25 -14.72 -16.43 3.81
CA GLU A 25 -14.60 -17.72 3.12
C GLU A 25 -15.73 -17.99 2.10
N ASN A 26 -16.79 -17.19 2.11
CA ASN A 26 -17.96 -17.27 1.22
C ASN A 26 -17.95 -16.18 0.16
N ASP A 27 -16.81 -15.51 -0.04
CA ASP A 27 -16.65 -14.38 -0.94
C ASP A 27 -17.55 -13.17 -0.58
N THR A 28 -17.92 -13.04 0.71
CA THR A 28 -18.72 -11.92 1.23
C THR A 28 -17.80 -10.90 1.88
N PHE A 29 -18.13 -9.62 1.80
CA PHE A 29 -17.33 -8.59 2.43
C PHE A 29 -17.23 -8.75 3.95
N TYR A 30 -16.02 -8.75 4.43
CA TYR A 30 -15.67 -8.60 5.82
C TYR A 30 -15.23 -7.17 6.11
N VAL A 31 -15.93 -6.48 6.99
CA VAL A 31 -15.62 -5.11 7.40
C VAL A 31 -15.56 -5.06 8.92
N PRO A 32 -14.41 -4.72 9.54
CA PRO A 32 -14.31 -4.56 10.98
C PRO A 32 -15.30 -3.51 11.52
N GLU A 33 -15.85 -3.73 12.70
CA GLU A 33 -16.89 -2.86 13.30
C GLU A 33 -16.42 -1.41 13.49
N GLU A 34 -15.15 -1.21 13.81
CA GLU A 34 -14.57 0.12 14.05
C GLU A 34 -14.47 0.99 12.80
N VAL A 35 -14.54 0.41 11.60
CA VAL A 35 -14.36 1.14 10.34
C VAL A 35 -15.41 2.22 10.15
N ARG A 36 -16.66 1.97 10.51
CA ARG A 36 -17.74 2.97 10.38
C ARG A 36 -17.45 4.20 11.24
N ALA A 37 -17.05 3.99 12.49
CA ALA A 37 -16.69 5.09 13.39
C ALA A 37 -15.46 5.87 12.88
N MET A 38 -14.49 5.17 12.30
CA MET A 38 -13.30 5.78 11.71
C MET A 38 -13.64 6.64 10.49
N VAL A 39 -14.46 6.14 9.58
CA VAL A 39 -14.94 6.90 8.41
C VAL A 39 -15.67 8.17 8.84
N GLU A 40 -16.62 8.05 9.78
CA GLU A 40 -17.36 9.19 10.29
C GLU A 40 -16.45 10.22 11.00
N GLU A 41 -15.41 9.78 11.70
CA GLU A 41 -14.42 10.66 12.30
C GLU A 41 -13.72 11.52 11.26
N TYR A 42 -13.23 10.92 10.16
CA TYR A 42 -12.48 11.63 9.12
C TYR A 42 -13.37 12.50 8.24
N LYS A 43 -14.61 12.08 7.97
CA LYS A 43 -15.62 12.93 7.29
C LYS A 43 -15.88 14.24 8.07
N ARG A 44 -16.03 14.17 9.41
CA ARG A 44 -16.17 15.38 10.24
C ARG A 44 -14.95 16.30 10.16
N LYS A 45 -13.77 15.77 9.84
CA LYS A 45 -12.55 16.56 9.63
C LYS A 45 -12.45 17.15 8.22
N LYS A 46 -13.47 16.96 7.38
CA LYS A 46 -13.56 17.45 6.00
C LYS A 46 -12.46 16.89 5.07
N LEU A 47 -12.03 15.67 5.32
CA LEU A 47 -11.13 14.96 4.43
C LEU A 47 -11.92 14.20 3.36
N ASP A 48 -11.37 14.08 2.17
CA ASP A 48 -11.81 13.09 1.23
C ASP A 48 -11.56 11.70 1.82
N THR A 49 -12.63 10.93 2.04
CA THR A 49 -12.54 9.60 2.63
C THR A 49 -12.76 8.54 1.57
N TYR A 50 -11.88 7.55 1.53
CA TYR A 50 -11.98 6.39 0.67
C TYR A 50 -12.17 5.13 1.50
N LEU A 51 -12.92 4.17 0.98
CA LEU A 51 -13.00 2.82 1.53
C LEU A 51 -12.12 1.91 0.67
N SER A 52 -11.14 1.28 1.28
CA SER A 52 -10.18 0.42 0.60
C SER A 52 -10.67 -1.01 0.55
N PHE A 53 -10.61 -1.63 -0.62
CA PHE A 53 -11.02 -3.02 -0.88
C PHE A 53 -9.80 -3.83 -1.29
N THR A 54 -9.52 -4.92 -0.56
CA THR A 54 -8.44 -5.85 -0.85
C THR A 54 -8.98 -7.20 -1.29
N ASN A 55 -8.17 -7.99 -1.99
CA ASN A 55 -8.50 -9.38 -2.29
C ASN A 55 -7.90 -10.36 -1.27
N ASP A 56 -7.92 -9.95 -0.01
CA ASP A 56 -7.56 -10.81 1.12
C ASP A 56 -8.77 -11.59 1.62
N ILE A 57 -8.56 -12.83 2.02
CA ILE A 57 -9.56 -13.66 2.69
C ILE A 57 -9.24 -13.72 4.18
N ILE A 58 -10.20 -13.31 5.01
CA ILE A 58 -10.13 -13.33 6.47
C ILE A 58 -11.03 -14.47 6.98
N GLY A 59 -10.52 -15.29 7.87
CA GLY A 59 -11.27 -16.40 8.43
C GLY A 59 -10.37 -17.59 8.77
N LYS A 60 -10.92 -18.80 8.76
CA LYS A 60 -10.18 -20.03 9.06
C LYS A 60 -9.10 -20.34 8.02
N ARG A 61 -9.33 -19.97 6.78
CA ARG A 61 -8.38 -20.08 5.66
C ARG A 61 -7.93 -18.68 5.26
N ARG A 62 -7.10 -18.06 6.10
CA ARG A 62 -6.55 -16.76 5.77
C ARG A 62 -5.64 -16.86 4.54
N SER A 63 -5.90 -16.00 3.56
CA SER A 63 -5.07 -15.84 2.36
C SER A 63 -4.90 -14.35 2.06
N GLU A 64 -3.70 -13.93 1.80
CA GLU A 64 -3.40 -12.55 1.39
C GLU A 64 -3.24 -12.52 -0.14
N LYS A 65 -3.79 -11.52 -0.79
CA LYS A 65 -3.72 -11.31 -2.25
C LYS A 65 -4.19 -12.54 -3.03
N ASP A 66 -5.35 -13.07 -2.66
CA ASP A 66 -5.85 -14.35 -3.15
C ASP A 66 -6.29 -14.25 -4.62
N ARG A 67 -5.52 -14.88 -5.51
CA ARG A 67 -5.82 -14.92 -6.94
C ARG A 67 -7.04 -15.78 -7.27
N GLY A 68 -7.28 -16.83 -6.50
CA GLY A 68 -8.47 -17.68 -6.66
C GLY A 68 -9.75 -16.91 -6.38
N LEU A 69 -9.74 -16.03 -5.36
CA LEU A 69 -10.85 -15.10 -5.11
C LEU A 69 -11.07 -14.19 -6.33
N LEU A 70 -10.03 -13.59 -6.89
CA LEU A 70 -10.19 -12.74 -8.08
C LEU A 70 -10.82 -13.50 -9.26
N TRP A 71 -10.47 -14.76 -9.47
CA TRP A 71 -11.11 -15.58 -10.48
C TRP A 71 -12.60 -15.82 -10.20
N ARG A 72 -13.01 -15.98 -8.93
CA ARG A 72 -14.43 -16.14 -8.58
C ARG A 72 -15.21 -14.83 -8.74
N LEU A 73 -14.59 -13.69 -8.44
CA LEU A 73 -15.21 -12.36 -8.53
C LEU A 73 -15.27 -11.83 -9.97
N LEU A 74 -14.25 -12.14 -10.80
CA LEU A 74 -14.03 -11.49 -12.10
C LEU A 74 -14.11 -12.46 -13.29
N GLY A 75 -14.18 -13.77 -13.05
CA GLY A 75 -14.02 -14.81 -14.07
C GLY A 75 -15.13 -14.83 -15.12
N ASP A 76 -16.35 -14.43 -14.76
CA ASP A 76 -17.45 -14.25 -15.69
C ASP A 76 -18.13 -12.88 -15.52
N ASP A 77 -18.94 -12.47 -16.51
CA ASP A 77 -19.52 -11.14 -16.53
C ASP A 77 -20.57 -10.92 -15.43
N ALA A 78 -21.34 -11.95 -15.09
CA ALA A 78 -22.36 -11.83 -14.05
C ALA A 78 -21.75 -11.71 -12.65
N ALA A 79 -20.66 -12.45 -12.36
CA ALA A 79 -19.90 -12.29 -11.12
C ALA A 79 -19.25 -10.91 -11.02
N MET A 80 -18.68 -10.46 -12.13
CA MET A 80 -18.05 -9.14 -12.22
C MET A 80 -19.06 -8.02 -11.98
N ASP A 81 -20.24 -8.05 -12.60
CA ASP A 81 -21.27 -7.04 -12.42
C ASP A 81 -21.78 -7.01 -10.97
N ARG A 82 -22.02 -8.18 -10.37
CA ARG A 82 -22.35 -8.26 -8.92
C ARG A 82 -21.28 -7.64 -8.05
N THR A 83 -20.00 -7.95 -8.29
CA THR A 83 -18.89 -7.39 -7.51
C THR A 83 -18.83 -5.86 -7.63
N VAL A 84 -19.06 -5.31 -8.83
CA VAL A 84 -19.13 -3.86 -9.03
C VAL A 84 -20.27 -3.24 -8.25
N GLU A 85 -21.47 -3.84 -8.33
CA GLU A 85 -22.66 -3.36 -7.61
C GLU A 85 -22.46 -3.39 -6.10
N GLU A 86 -21.90 -4.47 -5.55
CA GLU A 86 -21.63 -4.65 -4.12
C GLU A 86 -20.60 -3.65 -3.59
N ILE A 87 -19.49 -3.41 -4.32
CA ILE A 87 -18.48 -2.41 -3.97
C ILE A 87 -19.10 -1.01 -3.88
N VAL A 88 -19.85 -0.61 -4.92
CA VAL A 88 -20.48 0.70 -4.97
C VAL A 88 -21.55 0.85 -3.89
N ALA A 89 -22.38 -0.17 -3.68
CA ALA A 89 -23.40 -0.17 -2.64
C ALA A 89 -22.80 -0.05 -1.23
N LEU A 90 -21.72 -0.79 -0.96
CA LEU A 90 -21.03 -0.71 0.32
C LEU A 90 -20.43 0.68 0.52
N ALA A 91 -19.69 1.22 -0.44
CA ALA A 91 -19.11 2.55 -0.39
C ALA A 91 -20.18 3.64 -0.15
N ALA A 92 -21.30 3.57 -0.87
CA ALA A 92 -22.45 4.46 -0.69
C ALA A 92 -23.04 4.35 0.71
N SER A 93 -23.15 3.15 1.29
CA SER A 93 -23.67 2.93 2.64
C SER A 93 -22.82 3.57 3.74
N PHE A 94 -21.52 3.74 3.49
CA PHE A 94 -20.59 4.46 4.35
C PHE A 94 -20.58 5.96 4.08
N GLY A 95 -21.15 6.41 2.97
CA GLY A 95 -21.14 7.82 2.55
C GLY A 95 -19.72 8.36 2.37
N VAL A 96 -18.80 7.53 1.90
CA VAL A 96 -17.42 7.94 1.57
C VAL A 96 -17.38 8.73 0.26
N HIS A 97 -16.28 9.45 0.02
CA HIS A 97 -16.07 10.20 -1.23
C HIS A 97 -15.65 9.29 -2.39
N GLY A 98 -15.09 8.11 -2.09
CA GLY A 98 -14.65 7.21 -3.13
C GLY A 98 -14.29 5.81 -2.66
N VAL A 99 -13.97 5.00 -3.65
CA VAL A 99 -13.46 3.64 -3.53
C VAL A 99 -11.95 3.66 -3.79
N GLU A 100 -11.18 2.94 -2.99
CA GLU A 100 -9.80 2.59 -3.29
C GLU A 100 -9.72 1.08 -3.50
N LEU A 101 -9.41 0.66 -4.72
CA LEU A 101 -9.31 -0.74 -5.10
C LEU A 101 -7.85 -1.19 -5.01
N ASP A 102 -7.55 -2.06 -4.06
CA ASP A 102 -6.22 -2.62 -3.82
C ASP A 102 -6.22 -4.14 -4.03
N TYR A 103 -6.57 -4.55 -5.25
CA TYR A 103 -6.49 -5.95 -5.66
C TYR A 103 -5.12 -6.24 -6.26
N GLU A 104 -4.45 -7.24 -5.74
CA GLU A 104 -3.08 -7.58 -6.08
C GLU A 104 -2.95 -9.01 -6.63
N ASN A 105 -1.74 -9.36 -7.12
CA ASN A 105 -1.39 -10.71 -7.60
C ASN A 105 -2.15 -11.19 -8.85
N PHE A 106 -2.64 -10.28 -9.69
CA PHE A 106 -3.36 -10.61 -10.93
C PHE A 106 -2.46 -10.52 -12.19
N ALA A 107 -1.41 -9.68 -12.14
CA ALA A 107 -0.67 -9.27 -13.34
C ALA A 107 0.11 -10.41 -14.03
N LYS A 108 0.47 -11.48 -13.30
CA LYS A 108 1.20 -12.65 -13.85
C LYS A 108 0.30 -13.64 -14.58
N ASP A 109 -1.02 -13.48 -14.47
CA ASP A 109 -2.01 -14.26 -15.19
C ASP A 109 -2.64 -13.37 -16.26
N GLU A 110 -2.25 -13.59 -17.52
CA GLU A 110 -2.66 -12.74 -18.64
C GLU A 110 -4.18 -12.68 -18.81
N LYS A 111 -4.88 -13.80 -18.63
CA LYS A 111 -6.34 -13.83 -18.72
C LYS A 111 -6.98 -13.07 -17.58
N LEU A 112 -6.48 -13.21 -16.37
CA LEU A 112 -6.99 -12.48 -15.21
C LEU A 112 -6.70 -10.98 -15.34
N LEU A 113 -5.52 -10.60 -15.87
CA LEU A 113 -5.21 -9.20 -16.19
C LEU A 113 -6.25 -8.61 -17.15
N GLN A 114 -6.61 -9.30 -18.22
CA GLN A 114 -7.63 -8.82 -19.15
C GLN A 114 -9.01 -8.68 -18.47
N ARG A 115 -9.38 -9.64 -17.60
CA ARG A 115 -10.62 -9.54 -16.79
C ARG A 115 -10.57 -8.36 -15.83
N TYR A 116 -9.43 -8.13 -15.20
CA TYR A 116 -9.21 -7.00 -14.29
C TYR A 116 -9.35 -5.64 -15.00
N LEU A 117 -8.82 -5.50 -16.20
CA LEU A 117 -8.97 -4.27 -16.99
C LEU A 117 -10.45 -3.98 -17.33
N VAL A 118 -11.22 -5.00 -17.69
CA VAL A 118 -12.67 -4.86 -17.93
C VAL A 118 -13.40 -4.50 -16.63
N PHE A 119 -13.07 -5.16 -15.54
CA PHE A 119 -13.64 -4.90 -14.22
C PHE A 119 -13.40 -3.46 -13.77
N THR A 120 -12.16 -2.97 -13.83
CA THR A 120 -11.83 -1.60 -13.40
C THR A 120 -12.51 -0.55 -14.27
N TYR A 121 -12.71 -0.83 -15.56
CA TYR A 121 -13.52 0.02 -16.44
C TYR A 121 -14.99 0.06 -15.98
N ARG A 122 -15.64 -1.09 -15.76
CA ARG A 122 -17.02 -1.18 -15.26
C ARG A 122 -17.17 -0.48 -13.91
N LEU A 123 -16.25 -0.74 -12.99
CA LEU A 123 -16.24 -0.10 -11.66
C LEU A 123 -16.08 1.42 -11.77
N SER A 124 -15.23 1.90 -12.68
CA SER A 124 -15.07 3.34 -12.93
C SER A 124 -16.38 3.99 -13.40
N MET A 125 -17.08 3.36 -14.31
CA MET A 125 -18.38 3.86 -14.81
C MET A 125 -19.43 3.86 -13.70
N ALA A 126 -19.50 2.81 -12.89
CA ALA A 126 -20.43 2.71 -11.77
C ALA A 126 -20.12 3.75 -10.66
N CYS A 127 -18.84 3.98 -10.37
CA CYS A 127 -18.44 5.03 -9.44
C CYS A 127 -18.88 6.42 -9.90
N VAL A 128 -18.65 6.75 -11.18
CA VAL A 128 -19.10 8.04 -11.75
C VAL A 128 -20.61 8.21 -11.63
N GLN A 129 -21.39 7.18 -11.95
CA GLN A 129 -22.86 7.20 -11.85
C GLN A 129 -23.37 7.42 -10.41
N ASN A 130 -22.56 7.03 -9.43
CA ASN A 130 -22.89 7.16 -8.00
C ASN A 130 -22.15 8.32 -7.31
N ASN A 131 -21.55 9.24 -8.06
CA ASN A 131 -20.75 10.37 -7.53
C ASN A 131 -19.60 9.93 -6.61
N LEU A 132 -19.00 8.79 -6.86
CA LEU A 132 -17.84 8.27 -6.15
C LEU A 132 -16.58 8.51 -6.99
N LYS A 133 -15.49 8.89 -6.33
CA LYS A 133 -14.14 8.85 -6.91
C LYS A 133 -13.62 7.41 -6.91
N LEU A 134 -12.74 7.06 -7.85
CA LEU A 134 -12.08 5.75 -7.88
C LEU A 134 -10.57 5.92 -7.89
N ARG A 135 -9.91 5.27 -6.95
CA ARG A 135 -8.47 5.08 -6.90
C ARG A 135 -8.17 3.60 -7.12
N ILE A 136 -7.17 3.29 -7.93
CA ILE A 136 -6.73 1.92 -8.23
C ILE A 136 -5.27 1.81 -7.82
N VAL A 137 -5.00 0.97 -6.83
CA VAL A 137 -3.65 0.68 -6.34
C VAL A 137 -3.03 -0.39 -7.22
N LEU A 138 -1.79 -0.19 -7.65
CA LEU A 138 -1.08 -1.09 -8.56
C LEU A 138 0.30 -1.48 -8.01
N GLU A 139 0.62 -2.77 -8.09
CA GLU A 139 1.97 -3.26 -7.85
C GLU A 139 2.95 -2.78 -8.94
N PRO A 140 4.23 -2.54 -8.64
CA PRO A 140 5.23 -2.12 -9.64
C PRO A 140 5.45 -3.14 -10.77
N SER A 141 5.06 -4.39 -10.53
CA SER A 141 5.17 -5.50 -11.49
C SER A 141 4.09 -5.49 -12.58
N VAL A 142 3.03 -4.72 -12.40
CA VAL A 142 1.92 -4.62 -13.36
C VAL A 142 2.41 -4.01 -14.68
N PRO A 143 1.99 -4.54 -15.86
CA PRO A 143 2.27 -3.92 -17.14
C PRO A 143 1.37 -2.68 -17.31
N PHE A 144 1.90 -1.49 -17.08
CA PHE A 144 1.12 -0.24 -17.08
C PHE A 144 0.61 0.16 -18.47
N ASP A 145 1.19 -0.41 -19.53
CA ASP A 145 0.78 -0.28 -20.93
C ASP A 145 -0.33 -1.26 -21.37
N ALA A 146 -0.88 -2.04 -20.43
CA ALA A 146 -1.89 -3.05 -20.73
C ALA A 146 -3.27 -2.50 -21.17
N GLY A 147 -3.46 -1.17 -21.19
CA GLY A 147 -4.71 -0.55 -21.63
C GLY A 147 -5.65 -0.17 -20.49
N PHE A 148 -5.12 0.35 -19.40
CA PHE A 148 -5.90 0.91 -18.29
C PHE A 148 -6.81 2.06 -18.76
N ALA A 149 -8.04 2.13 -18.23
CA ALA A 149 -9.04 3.12 -18.61
C ALA A 149 -8.72 4.52 -18.08
N LYS A 150 -9.10 5.56 -18.82
CA LYS A 150 -9.10 6.94 -18.29
C LYS A 150 -10.22 7.12 -17.26
N GLY A 151 -9.96 7.94 -16.25
CA GLY A 151 -10.96 8.31 -15.23
C GLY A 151 -10.49 8.07 -13.81
N PRO A 152 -10.10 6.84 -13.42
CA PRO A 152 -9.53 6.56 -12.11
C PRO A 152 -8.22 7.30 -11.84
N GLU A 153 -7.88 7.50 -10.57
CA GLU A 153 -6.53 7.81 -10.13
C GLU A 153 -5.76 6.50 -9.93
N TYR A 154 -4.60 6.36 -10.58
CA TYR A 154 -3.75 5.19 -10.45
C TYR A 154 -2.65 5.45 -9.42
N VAL A 155 -2.64 4.67 -8.35
CA VAL A 155 -1.69 4.78 -7.23
C VAL A 155 -0.70 3.64 -7.33
N VAL A 156 0.54 3.92 -7.72
CA VAL A 156 1.56 2.89 -7.85
C VAL A 156 2.36 2.76 -6.54
N MET A 157 2.46 1.54 -6.04
CA MET A 157 3.25 1.21 -4.85
C MET A 157 4.75 1.33 -5.16
N LEU A 158 5.42 2.37 -4.67
CA LEU A 158 6.88 2.55 -4.78
C LEU A 158 7.57 1.88 -3.59
N TYR A 159 7.28 0.63 -3.33
CA TYR A 159 7.87 -0.17 -2.25
C TYR A 159 7.82 -1.67 -2.57
N ASN A 160 8.21 -2.51 -1.63
CA ASN A 160 8.35 -3.96 -1.79
C ASN A 160 9.54 -4.37 -2.68
N LEU A 161 10.56 -3.52 -2.85
CA LEU A 161 11.83 -3.93 -3.41
C LEU A 161 12.45 -5.03 -2.56
N HIS A 162 12.54 -4.79 -1.24
CA HIS A 162 12.88 -5.77 -0.24
C HIS A 162 11.76 -5.94 0.81
N GLY A 163 11.68 -7.13 1.40
CA GLY A 163 10.69 -7.49 2.40
C GLY A 163 10.80 -8.96 2.80
N LYS A 164 9.74 -9.54 3.37
CA LYS A 164 9.71 -10.95 3.77
C LYS A 164 10.00 -11.93 2.63
N HIS A 165 9.83 -11.53 1.38
CA HIS A 165 10.03 -12.35 0.18
C HIS A 165 11.47 -12.35 -0.32
N SER A 166 12.33 -11.50 0.22
CA SER A 166 13.70 -11.26 -0.25
C SER A 166 14.73 -11.34 0.88
N GLY A 167 15.99 -11.07 0.57
CA GLY A 167 17.03 -10.72 1.52
C GLY A 167 16.88 -9.31 2.08
N PRO A 168 17.74 -8.97 3.06
CA PRO A 168 17.78 -7.66 3.66
C PRO A 168 17.93 -6.52 2.64
N GLY A 169 17.36 -5.38 2.96
CA GLY A 169 17.45 -4.17 2.15
C GLY A 169 16.28 -3.22 2.36
N ALA A 170 16.40 -2.05 1.78
CA ALA A 170 15.38 -1.01 1.84
C ALA A 170 14.12 -1.40 1.07
N LYS A 171 12.97 -0.91 1.49
CA LYS A 171 11.69 -1.11 0.78
C LYS A 171 11.67 -0.49 -0.63
N ALA A 172 12.49 0.52 -0.86
CA ALA A 172 12.74 1.15 -2.15
C ALA A 172 14.12 1.79 -2.16
N ASP A 173 14.69 1.93 -3.34
CA ASP A 173 15.88 2.71 -3.61
C ASP A 173 15.64 3.66 -4.79
N ARG A 174 16.59 4.55 -5.07
CA ARG A 174 16.51 5.50 -6.17
C ARG A 174 16.27 4.81 -7.51
N ALA A 175 17.02 3.78 -7.84
CA ALA A 175 16.95 3.10 -9.14
C ALA A 175 15.59 2.43 -9.36
N PHE A 176 15.05 1.78 -8.33
CA PHE A 176 13.72 1.16 -8.36
C PHE A 176 12.62 2.23 -8.54
N ILE A 177 12.69 3.34 -7.79
CA ILE A 177 11.73 4.43 -7.87
C ILE A 177 11.75 5.06 -9.27
N GLU A 178 12.91 5.49 -9.76
CA GLU A 178 13.05 6.12 -11.08
C GLU A 178 12.58 5.21 -12.21
N LYS A 179 12.97 3.93 -12.17
CA LYS A 179 12.50 2.92 -13.14
C LYS A 179 10.98 2.74 -13.11
N THR A 180 10.37 2.73 -11.92
CA THR A 180 8.92 2.55 -11.78
C THR A 180 8.19 3.81 -12.24
N LEU A 181 8.67 4.99 -11.89
CA LEU A 181 8.10 6.28 -12.34
C LEU A 181 8.14 6.42 -13.87
N ALA A 182 9.24 6.03 -14.52
CA ALA A 182 9.32 6.01 -15.98
C ALA A 182 8.28 5.07 -16.61
N LYS A 183 8.05 3.88 -16.03
CA LYS A 183 6.98 2.98 -16.49
C LYS A 183 5.58 3.57 -16.32
N MET A 184 5.35 4.37 -15.28
CA MET A 184 4.06 5.00 -15.02
C MET A 184 3.62 5.99 -16.11
N GLU A 185 4.51 6.43 -16.99
CA GLU A 185 4.15 7.28 -18.13
C GLU A 185 3.15 6.61 -19.09
N ALA A 186 3.09 5.28 -19.09
CA ALA A 186 2.12 4.51 -19.86
C ALA A 186 0.70 4.50 -19.25
N LEU A 187 0.55 4.83 -17.95
CA LEU A 187 -0.76 4.96 -17.32
C LEU A 187 -1.47 6.23 -17.78
N PRO A 188 -2.81 6.23 -17.80
CA PRO A 188 -3.59 7.46 -18.01
C PRO A 188 -3.24 8.56 -16.99
N GLU A 189 -3.61 9.80 -17.31
CA GLU A 189 -3.51 10.93 -16.38
C GLU A 189 -4.24 10.67 -15.06
N LYS A 190 -3.91 11.43 -14.01
CA LYS A 190 -4.22 11.22 -12.59
C LYS A 190 -3.40 10.06 -12.02
N ARG A 191 -2.10 10.27 -12.01
CA ARG A 191 -1.13 9.33 -11.43
C ARG A 191 -0.74 9.78 -10.03
N ALA A 192 -0.66 8.83 -9.14
CA ALA A 192 -0.22 8.98 -7.76
C ALA A 192 0.75 7.86 -7.39
N VAL A 193 1.47 8.03 -6.30
CA VAL A 193 2.33 6.98 -5.75
C VAL A 193 2.00 6.72 -4.29
N ALA A 194 2.29 5.50 -3.83
CA ALA A 194 2.26 5.15 -2.42
C ALA A 194 3.68 4.82 -1.94
N LEU A 195 4.08 5.40 -0.83
CA LEU A 195 5.35 5.17 -0.15
C LEU A 195 5.11 4.44 1.16
N ALA A 196 5.95 3.46 1.50
CA ALA A 196 5.80 2.70 2.72
C ALA A 196 6.68 3.23 3.84
N THR A 197 6.09 3.41 5.02
CA THR A 197 6.79 3.69 6.28
C THR A 197 7.34 2.42 6.91
N GLY A 198 8.18 2.56 7.95
CA GLY A 198 8.75 1.44 8.66
C GLY A 198 9.63 0.56 7.77
N GLY A 199 9.74 -0.71 8.09
CA GLY A 199 10.66 -1.59 7.41
C GLY A 199 10.45 -3.06 7.68
N CYS A 200 11.55 -3.79 7.61
CA CYS A 200 11.59 -5.21 7.94
C CYS A 200 12.83 -5.53 8.77
N LEU A 201 12.76 -6.62 9.49
CA LEU A 201 13.91 -7.26 10.12
C LEU A 201 14.10 -8.66 9.54
N TRP A 202 15.35 -9.09 9.47
CA TRP A 202 15.78 -10.43 9.05
C TRP A 202 16.73 -10.98 10.08
N GLN A 203 16.38 -12.12 10.65
CA GLN A 203 17.21 -12.83 11.58
C GLN A 203 17.95 -13.96 10.87
N ASP A 204 19.25 -14.14 11.15
CA ASP A 204 20.12 -15.17 10.57
C ASP A 204 20.06 -15.25 9.04
N TYR A 205 20.03 -14.11 8.39
CA TYR A 205 20.01 -14.04 6.94
C TYR A 205 21.44 -13.88 6.41
N GLY A 206 21.93 -14.88 5.73
CA GLY A 206 23.22 -14.76 5.04
C GLY A 206 24.27 -15.82 5.33
N LEU A 207 24.17 -16.62 6.38
CA LEU A 207 25.07 -17.75 6.57
C LEU A 207 24.77 -18.84 5.50
N PHE A 208 25.67 -18.97 4.52
CA PHE A 208 25.57 -19.96 3.42
C PHE A 208 24.30 -19.88 2.55
N GLY A 209 23.60 -18.74 2.49
CA GLY A 209 22.38 -18.61 1.67
C GLY A 209 21.18 -19.41 2.18
N LEU A 210 21.25 -19.96 3.37
CA LEU A 210 20.15 -20.68 4.01
C LEU A 210 19.22 -19.66 4.69
N LYS A 211 17.97 -19.63 4.25
CA LYS A 211 16.91 -18.74 4.77
C LYS A 211 16.27 -19.36 6.03
N THR A 212 17.00 -19.47 7.12
CA THR A 212 16.55 -20.21 8.30
C THR A 212 15.92 -19.34 9.37
N GLY A 213 16.08 -18.00 9.30
CA GLY A 213 15.66 -17.08 10.32
C GLY A 213 14.28 -16.44 10.10
N GLU A 214 13.80 -15.81 11.14
CA GLU A 214 12.54 -15.08 11.14
C GLU A 214 12.62 -13.79 10.31
N ARG A 215 11.50 -13.41 9.68
CA ARG A 215 11.35 -12.16 8.95
C ARG A 215 10.05 -11.53 9.32
N SER A 216 10.09 -10.28 9.72
CA SER A 216 8.89 -9.57 10.10
C SER A 216 8.91 -8.12 9.63
N PHE A 217 7.72 -7.59 9.38
CA PHE A 217 7.55 -6.16 9.21
C PHE A 217 7.62 -5.48 10.57
N ILE A 218 8.27 -4.32 10.62
CA ILE A 218 8.37 -3.49 11.80
C ILE A 218 8.03 -2.05 11.46
N THR A 219 7.50 -1.35 12.45
CA THR A 219 7.31 0.10 12.37
C THR A 219 8.63 0.84 12.61
N GLU A 220 8.71 2.11 12.20
CA GLU A 220 9.85 2.97 12.52
C GLU A 220 10.11 3.03 14.04
N ARG A 221 9.04 3.14 14.85
CA ARG A 221 9.14 3.19 16.31
C ARG A 221 9.74 1.90 16.91
N GLU A 222 9.36 0.74 16.37
CA GLU A 222 9.92 -0.55 16.77
C GLU A 222 11.39 -0.65 16.38
N ALA A 223 11.76 -0.19 15.16
CA ALA A 223 13.15 -0.16 14.72
C ALA A 223 14.01 0.72 15.61
N VAL A 224 13.55 1.94 15.95
CA VAL A 224 14.23 2.85 16.86
C VAL A 224 14.36 2.24 18.28
N ALA A 225 13.31 1.57 18.76
CA ALA A 225 13.34 0.91 20.06
C ALA A 225 14.36 -0.24 20.09
N LEU A 226 14.44 -1.06 19.03
CA LEU A 226 15.43 -2.13 18.89
C LEU A 226 16.86 -1.56 18.84
N ALA A 227 17.10 -0.52 18.05
CA ALA A 227 18.40 0.13 17.99
C ALA A 227 18.87 0.61 19.38
N ASN A 228 17.98 1.27 20.12
CA ASN A 228 18.29 1.73 21.48
C ASN A 228 18.52 0.56 22.46
N GLN A 229 17.69 -0.47 22.40
CA GLN A 229 17.79 -1.64 23.27
C GLN A 229 19.13 -2.38 23.10
N HIS A 230 19.61 -2.49 21.86
CA HIS A 230 20.84 -3.22 21.53
C HIS A 230 22.05 -2.30 21.34
N HIS A 231 21.92 -1.00 21.67
CA HIS A 231 22.99 0.00 21.48
C HIS A 231 23.55 0.04 20.04
N ALA A 232 22.72 -0.32 19.05
CA ALA A 232 23.07 -0.24 17.65
C ALA A 232 22.91 1.20 17.15
N VAL A 233 23.79 1.62 16.25
CA VAL A 233 23.74 2.95 15.63
C VAL A 233 23.22 2.78 14.22
N PRO A 234 21.99 3.28 13.89
CA PRO A 234 21.50 3.24 12.53
C PRO A 234 22.37 4.07 11.58
N GLU A 235 22.71 3.50 10.45
CA GLU A 235 23.44 4.15 9.36
C GLU A 235 22.48 4.42 8.19
N ARG A 236 22.66 5.56 7.52
CA ARG A 236 21.85 5.91 6.36
C ARG A 236 22.52 5.40 5.08
N ASP A 237 21.80 4.60 4.34
CA ASP A 237 22.24 4.12 3.03
C ASP A 237 22.09 5.22 1.96
N GLU A 238 23.15 5.47 1.21
CA GLU A 238 23.17 6.56 0.22
C GLU A 238 22.26 6.31 -0.99
N GLU A 239 22.08 5.05 -1.38
CA GLU A 239 21.30 4.70 -2.57
C GLU A 239 19.79 4.75 -2.31
N SER A 240 19.36 4.27 -1.17
CA SER A 240 17.96 4.21 -0.78
C SER A 240 17.51 5.37 0.10
N ALA A 241 18.45 6.07 0.75
CA ALA A 241 18.22 7.00 1.85
C ALA A 241 17.55 6.35 3.08
N ALA A 242 17.39 5.04 3.12
CA ALA A 242 16.84 4.32 4.26
C ALA A 242 17.88 4.14 5.36
N LEU A 243 17.41 3.93 6.58
CA LEU A 243 18.26 3.61 7.72
C LEU A 243 18.36 2.09 7.89
N HIS A 244 19.55 1.62 8.26
CA HIS A 244 19.78 0.21 8.60
C HIS A 244 20.75 0.05 9.76
N PHE A 245 20.66 -1.07 10.44
CA PHE A 245 21.61 -1.48 11.50
C PHE A 245 21.56 -2.99 11.70
N THR A 246 22.59 -3.52 12.32
CA THR A 246 22.68 -4.93 12.74
C THR A 246 22.90 -5.01 14.24
N PHE A 247 22.47 -6.12 14.83
CA PHE A 247 22.75 -6.47 16.21
C PHE A 247 22.72 -7.98 16.40
N GLU A 248 23.41 -8.45 17.47
CA GLU A 248 23.32 -9.84 17.91
C GLU A 248 22.50 -9.93 19.21
N ALA A 249 21.60 -10.90 19.27
CA ALA A 249 20.86 -11.23 20.49
C ALA A 249 20.57 -12.74 20.53
N ASP A 250 20.78 -13.36 21.69
CA ASP A 250 20.52 -14.79 21.93
C ASP A 250 21.24 -15.72 20.93
N GLY A 251 22.40 -15.30 20.41
CA GLY A 251 23.19 -16.06 19.43
C GLY A 251 22.69 -15.94 17.99
N HIS A 252 21.79 -15.00 17.71
CA HIS A 252 21.24 -14.71 16.38
C HIS A 252 21.66 -13.32 15.93
N GLU A 253 22.12 -13.22 14.68
CA GLU A 253 22.36 -11.94 14.01
C GLU A 253 21.04 -11.43 13.39
N THR A 254 20.71 -10.18 13.65
CA THR A 254 19.52 -9.53 13.10
C THR A 254 19.92 -8.27 12.36
N GLU A 255 19.43 -8.15 11.11
CA GLU A 255 19.57 -6.97 10.28
C GLU A 255 18.21 -6.28 10.13
N VAL A 256 18.21 -4.97 10.31
CA VAL A 256 17.01 -4.12 10.27
C VAL A 256 17.19 -3.03 9.23
N TRP A 257 16.18 -2.86 8.36
CA TRP A 257 16.08 -1.73 7.42
C TRP A 257 14.75 -1.03 7.63
N TYR A 258 14.75 0.31 7.66
CA TYR A 258 13.51 1.08 7.83
C TYR A 258 13.59 2.47 7.21
N ALA A 259 12.42 3.01 6.85
CA ALA A 259 12.25 4.37 6.36
C ALA A 259 11.78 5.27 7.49
N ASP A 260 12.47 6.38 7.68
CA ASP A 260 12.08 7.52 8.51
C ASP A 260 11.52 8.66 7.66
N SER A 261 11.22 9.80 8.25
CA SER A 261 10.71 10.97 7.53
C SER A 261 11.71 11.55 6.52
N GLU A 262 13.01 11.44 6.76
CA GLU A 262 14.03 11.89 5.83
C GLU A 262 14.08 10.99 4.58
N THR A 263 14.03 9.68 4.78
CA THR A 263 13.88 8.70 3.70
C THR A 263 12.66 8.99 2.84
N LEU A 264 11.50 9.16 3.49
CA LEU A 264 10.25 9.46 2.77
C LEU A 264 10.33 10.79 2.01
N ASN A 265 10.95 11.82 2.58
CA ASN A 265 11.15 13.10 1.90
C ASN A 265 12.06 12.97 0.66
N ALA A 266 13.08 12.12 0.71
CA ALA A 266 13.91 11.82 -0.44
C ALA A 266 13.08 11.15 -1.57
N TRP A 267 12.27 10.16 -1.23
CA TRP A 267 11.40 9.49 -2.20
C TRP A 267 10.28 10.39 -2.74
N ILE A 268 9.69 11.25 -1.90
CA ILE A 268 8.74 12.30 -2.32
C ILE A 268 9.38 13.22 -3.34
N THR A 269 10.63 13.64 -3.11
CA THR A 269 11.36 14.51 -4.04
C THR A 269 11.60 13.83 -5.39
N LEU A 270 11.94 12.54 -5.41
CA LEU A 270 12.05 11.77 -6.65
C LEU A 270 10.72 11.73 -7.42
N ALA A 271 9.61 11.46 -6.74
CA ALA A 271 8.27 11.46 -7.34
C ALA A 271 7.91 12.83 -7.92
N ALA A 272 8.17 13.92 -7.18
CA ALA A 272 7.91 15.28 -7.63
C ALA A 272 8.73 15.66 -8.87
N ASN A 273 9.99 15.25 -8.95
CA ASN A 273 10.86 15.47 -10.12
C ASN A 273 10.33 14.78 -11.39
N HIS A 274 9.48 13.76 -11.24
CA HIS A 274 8.78 13.09 -12.33
C HIS A 274 7.32 13.59 -12.52
N GLY A 275 6.98 14.75 -11.93
CA GLY A 275 5.65 15.36 -12.09
C GLY A 275 4.52 14.69 -11.31
N ILE A 276 4.82 13.84 -10.34
CA ILE A 276 3.83 13.23 -9.47
C ILE A 276 3.58 14.13 -8.26
N ALA A 277 2.39 14.70 -8.18
CA ALA A 277 1.98 15.60 -7.09
C ALA A 277 1.15 14.92 -6.00
N SER A 278 0.60 13.72 -6.25
CA SER A 278 -0.22 12.99 -5.29
C SER A 278 0.58 11.84 -4.68
N VAL A 279 0.80 11.89 -3.36
CA VAL A 279 1.56 10.89 -2.62
C VAL A 279 0.73 10.34 -1.46
N SER A 280 0.60 9.03 -1.40
CA SER A 280 0.00 8.31 -0.28
C SER A 280 1.09 7.73 0.63
N ILE A 281 0.83 7.70 1.93
CA ILE A 281 1.73 7.11 2.92
C ILE A 281 1.10 5.81 3.45
N TRP A 282 1.74 4.69 3.20
CA TRP A 282 1.42 3.38 3.73
C TRP A 282 2.42 2.99 4.82
N ARG A 283 2.10 3.06 6.10
CA ARG A 283 0.81 3.46 6.65
C ARG A 283 0.98 4.37 7.86
N LEU A 284 -0.09 5.02 8.26
CA LEU A 284 -0.12 5.74 9.51
C LEU A 284 -0.14 4.76 10.69
N GLY A 285 0.63 5.06 11.71
CA GLY A 285 0.80 4.28 12.93
C GLY A 285 2.21 3.72 13.08
N GLY A 286 2.86 4.04 14.21
CA GLY A 286 4.22 3.59 14.51
C GLY A 286 5.33 4.43 13.91
N ASN A 287 5.03 5.64 13.44
CA ASN A 287 6.04 6.60 13.00
C ASN A 287 6.47 7.50 14.18
N THR A 288 7.71 7.98 14.16
CA THR A 288 8.28 8.87 15.19
C THR A 288 8.19 10.33 14.79
N ASP A 289 8.70 10.70 13.62
CA ASP A 289 8.85 12.09 13.17
C ASP A 289 8.05 12.41 11.89
N ILE A 290 6.91 11.75 11.68
CA ILE A 290 6.12 11.89 10.45
C ILE A 290 5.65 13.34 10.19
N ALA A 291 5.62 14.19 11.21
CA ALA A 291 5.35 15.62 11.08
C ALA A 291 6.36 16.35 10.18
N GLN A 292 7.56 15.81 10.01
CA GLN A 292 8.63 16.39 9.18
C GLN A 292 8.45 16.10 7.67
N LEU A 293 7.45 15.32 7.28
CA LEU A 293 7.15 15.11 5.86
C LEU A 293 6.85 16.46 5.19
N ARG A 294 7.44 16.67 4.03
CA ARG A 294 7.20 17.86 3.21
C ARG A 294 5.86 17.75 2.49
N SER A 295 5.10 18.84 2.44
CA SER A 295 4.03 18.98 1.45
C SER A 295 4.65 19.29 0.10
N GLN A 296 4.10 18.73 -0.94
CA GLN A 296 4.44 19.10 -2.31
C GLN A 296 3.72 20.38 -2.71
#